data_aaf2358c3b36c2d7c9c33b4cc6de52f8
#
_entry.id   aaf2358c3b36c2d7c9c33b4cc6de52f8
#
_cell.length_a   1.000
_cell.length_b   1.000
_cell.length_c   1.000
_cell.angle_alpha   90.00
_cell.angle_beta   90.00
_cell.angle_gamma   90.00
#
_symmetry.space_group_name_H-M   'P 1'
#
loop_
_entity.id
_entity.type
_entity.pdbx_description
1 polymer ?
#
loop_
_entity_poly.entity_id
_entity_poly.type
_entity_poly.pdbx_seq_one_letter_code
_entity_poly.pdbx_strand_id
1 'polypeptide(L)'
;MKRSNLKLNLRKTCLAAAMAFVGVGASAQSDTAPTNGNLPAGALASSWDPVYNVCRGVDPACYHDWAAASRQNRVLIYSRTAGPRHANIGPRMAAGLNPPLVAGHIAQNAIKGWLEADGIVVDWTEDVTQLSNLNRYKAVIFLNNSRDALWKHGTAIDPTQAVNTSTSAYLDAGKVSLRQYIRAGGGFVGIHNAFGTEYNWPWYEGLLGNANYYDHGANQNGTTQVVAPDPSTAGLPMRWDFRDEWYNLVPYPTKVKFLLTVDENTLATRRTTHPGHGMFHPVTWCQYYDGGRAWLTTLGHDGQAFVDGSGFPGQAQFKQMLVSGIKSAMGLTPFCTR
;
A
#
# COMPACT_ATOMS: atom_id res chain seq x y z
N MET A 1 12.22 34.67 -83.86
CA MET A 1 12.60 36.10 -83.73
C MET A 1 11.79 36.75 -82.61
N LYS A 2 12.50 37.53 -81.79
CA LYS A 2 12.03 38.47 -80.74
C LYS A 2 11.33 37.92 -79.50
N ARG A 3 12.12 37.97 -78.43
CA ARG A 3 11.76 37.92 -77.02
C ARG A 3 10.97 39.13 -76.59
N SER A 4 9.98 39.04 -75.76
CA SER A 4 9.57 40.13 -74.88
C SER A 4 9.40 39.63 -73.47
N ASN A 5 10.23 40.20 -72.56
CA ASN A 5 10.21 39.99 -71.13
C ASN A 5 9.03 40.73 -70.49
N LEU A 6 8.22 40.04 -69.71
CA LEU A 6 7.26 40.72 -68.86
C LEU A 6 7.68 40.39 -67.40
N LYS A 7 8.19 41.41 -66.71
CA LYS A 7 8.52 41.32 -65.25
C LYS A 7 7.21 41.50 -64.45
N LEU A 8 6.82 40.49 -63.74
CA LEU A 8 5.73 40.57 -62.78
C LEU A 8 6.29 40.76 -61.38
N ASN A 9 6.09 41.95 -60.80
CA ASN A 9 6.43 42.29 -59.43
C ASN A 9 5.40 41.70 -58.49
N LEU A 10 5.78 40.62 -57.78
CA LEU A 10 4.98 40.10 -56.68
C LEU A 10 5.42 40.76 -55.38
N ARG A 11 4.62 41.68 -54.89
CA ARG A 11 4.76 42.17 -53.49
C ARG A 11 4.34 41.06 -52.54
N LYS A 12 5.26 40.55 -51.79
CA LYS A 12 5.00 39.62 -50.67
C LYS A 12 4.51 40.43 -49.47
N THR A 13 3.24 40.35 -49.17
CA THR A 13 2.69 40.80 -47.91
C THR A 13 2.81 39.65 -46.91
N CYS A 14 3.77 39.76 -46.01
CA CYS A 14 3.86 38.82 -44.87
C CYS A 14 2.81 39.23 -43.84
N LEU A 15 1.77 38.46 -43.73
CA LEU A 15 0.86 38.52 -42.58
C LEU A 15 1.51 37.70 -41.43
N ALA A 16 2.02 38.37 -40.43
CA ALA A 16 2.49 37.75 -39.21
C ALA A 16 1.27 37.41 -38.37
N ALA A 17 0.88 36.13 -38.34
CA ALA A 17 -0.07 35.60 -37.36
C ALA A 17 0.67 35.44 -36.04
N ALA A 18 0.42 36.35 -35.11
CA ALA A 18 0.85 36.18 -33.74
C ALA A 18 0.03 35.04 -33.07
N MET A 19 0.57 33.85 -33.02
CA MET A 19 0.04 32.80 -32.14
C MET A 19 0.39 33.17 -30.70
N ALA A 20 -0.59 33.64 -29.95
CA ALA A 20 -0.48 33.74 -28.52
C ALA A 20 -0.42 32.28 -27.93
N PHE A 21 0.76 31.82 -27.62
CA PHE A 21 0.93 30.66 -26.75
C PHE A 21 0.43 31.08 -25.37
N VAL A 22 -0.79 30.68 -25.03
CA VAL A 22 -1.21 30.59 -23.64
C VAL A 22 -0.37 29.46 -23.05
N GLY A 23 0.76 29.79 -22.45
CA GLY A 23 1.53 28.89 -21.64
C GLY A 23 0.67 28.49 -20.46
N VAL A 24 0.06 27.30 -20.53
CA VAL A 24 -0.39 26.61 -19.34
C VAL A 24 0.91 26.29 -18.58
N GLY A 25 1.23 27.13 -17.61
CA GLY A 25 2.30 26.90 -16.68
C GLY A 25 1.96 25.63 -15.91
N ALA A 26 2.47 24.49 -16.37
CA ALA A 26 2.64 23.35 -15.53
C ALA A 26 3.62 23.82 -14.43
N SER A 27 3.09 24.20 -13.27
CA SER A 27 3.90 24.35 -12.08
C SER A 27 4.57 23.00 -11.85
N ALA A 28 5.83 22.90 -12.21
CA ALA A 28 6.67 21.82 -11.77
C ALA A 28 6.66 21.88 -10.24
N GLN A 29 5.81 21.05 -9.63
CA GLN A 29 5.83 20.87 -8.20
C GLN A 29 7.21 20.29 -7.87
N SER A 30 8.02 21.08 -7.18
CA SER A 30 9.35 20.64 -6.78
C SER A 30 9.22 19.36 -5.98
N ASP A 31 9.94 18.32 -6.39
CA ASP A 31 10.07 17.04 -5.66
C ASP A 31 10.82 17.18 -4.33
N THR A 32 11.04 18.41 -3.85
CA THR A 32 11.57 18.66 -2.53
C THR A 32 10.53 18.25 -1.50
N ALA A 33 10.89 17.25 -0.72
CA ALA A 33 10.08 16.84 0.42
C ALA A 33 9.74 18.06 1.28
N PRO A 34 8.47 18.20 1.73
CA PRO A 34 8.08 19.37 2.49
C PRO A 34 8.94 19.49 3.76
N THR A 35 9.51 20.65 3.97
CA THR A 35 10.07 21.06 5.26
C THR A 35 8.91 21.49 6.17
N ASN A 36 9.18 21.78 7.44
CA ASN A 36 8.15 22.30 8.36
C ASN A 36 7.35 23.49 7.79
N GLY A 37 7.92 24.24 6.85
CA GLY A 37 7.24 25.32 6.14
C GLY A 37 6.34 24.85 4.98
N ASN A 38 6.35 23.56 4.66
CA ASN A 38 5.60 22.97 3.53
C ASN A 38 4.55 21.95 3.98
N LEU A 39 4.13 22.01 5.25
CA LEU A 39 2.96 21.26 5.68
C LEU A 39 1.75 21.66 4.83
N PRO A 40 0.88 20.71 4.44
CA PRO A 40 -0.38 21.05 3.80
C PRO A 40 -1.17 22.09 4.63
N ALA A 41 -1.87 22.98 3.95
CA ALA A 41 -2.69 23.98 4.62
C ALA A 41 -3.68 23.30 5.59
N GLY A 42 -3.70 23.77 6.84
CA GLY A 42 -4.55 23.22 7.89
C GLY A 42 -4.00 22.01 8.62
N ALA A 43 -2.87 21.42 8.18
CA ALA A 43 -2.25 20.32 8.91
C ALA A 43 -1.63 20.78 10.23
N LEU A 44 -1.73 19.94 11.26
CA LEU A 44 -1.10 20.17 12.55
C LEU A 44 0.43 20.06 12.41
N ALA A 45 1.18 20.93 13.10
CA ALA A 45 2.64 20.86 13.11
C ALA A 45 3.16 19.49 13.58
N SER A 46 2.45 18.83 14.49
CA SER A 46 2.75 17.46 14.97
C SER A 46 2.57 16.39 13.92
N SER A 47 1.89 16.66 12.81
CA SER A 47 1.71 15.72 11.71
C SER A 47 2.93 15.64 10.79
N TRP A 48 3.85 16.62 10.87
CA TRP A 48 5.12 16.51 10.19
C TRP A 48 6.01 15.47 10.85
N ASP A 49 6.58 14.58 10.04
CA ASP A 49 7.56 13.61 10.49
C ASP A 49 8.92 13.86 9.82
N PRO A 50 9.90 14.40 10.58
CA PRO A 50 11.22 14.70 10.02
C PRO A 50 12.04 13.46 9.70
N VAL A 51 11.74 12.30 10.29
CA VAL A 51 12.46 11.03 10.01
C VAL A 51 12.20 10.58 8.58
N TYR A 52 10.95 10.64 8.15
CA TYR A 52 10.53 10.25 6.81
C TYR A 52 10.37 11.43 5.85
N ASN A 53 10.44 12.66 6.39
CA ASN A 53 10.27 13.91 5.66
C ASN A 53 8.92 13.99 4.94
N VAL A 54 7.84 13.66 5.64
CA VAL A 54 6.45 13.61 5.14
C VAL A 54 5.44 14.09 6.17
N CYS A 55 4.26 14.52 5.72
CA CYS A 55 3.08 14.64 6.56
C CYS A 55 2.50 13.25 6.80
N ARG A 56 2.31 12.86 8.08
CA ARG A 56 1.69 11.59 8.42
C ARG A 56 0.98 11.60 9.78
N GLY A 57 0.12 10.62 9.98
CA GLY A 57 -0.64 10.44 11.22
C GLY A 57 -2.13 10.32 10.97
N VAL A 58 -2.92 10.78 11.94
CA VAL A 58 -4.40 10.73 11.89
C VAL A 58 -5.01 12.06 11.47
N ASP A 59 -4.20 13.00 11.04
CA ASP A 59 -4.65 14.30 10.55
C ASP A 59 -5.08 14.20 9.09
N PRO A 60 -6.37 14.39 8.76
CA PRO A 60 -6.85 14.29 7.38
C PRO A 60 -6.26 15.35 6.45
N ALA A 61 -5.68 16.44 6.99
CA ALA A 61 -4.98 17.44 6.20
C ALA A 61 -3.68 16.89 5.54
N CYS A 62 -3.16 15.73 6.00
CA CYS A 62 -2.08 15.03 5.31
C CYS A 62 -2.53 14.28 4.06
N TYR A 63 -3.82 14.24 3.74
CA TYR A 63 -4.35 13.59 2.55
C TYR A 63 -4.35 14.52 1.34
N HIS A 64 -3.94 13.99 0.19
CA HIS A 64 -4.05 14.65 -1.10
C HIS A 64 -5.10 13.96 -1.97
N ASP A 65 -5.97 14.72 -2.60
CA ASP A 65 -6.99 14.19 -3.52
C ASP A 65 -6.66 14.46 -5.01
N TRP A 66 -5.37 14.64 -5.32
CA TRP A 66 -4.92 15.11 -6.62
C TRP A 66 -5.35 14.25 -7.80
N ALA A 67 -5.61 12.96 -7.59
CA ALA A 67 -6.03 12.04 -8.63
C ALA A 67 -7.23 11.17 -8.25
N ALA A 68 -7.87 11.42 -7.11
CA ALA A 68 -8.89 10.51 -6.56
C ALA A 68 -10.17 10.46 -7.40
N ALA A 69 -10.61 11.59 -7.97
CA ALA A 69 -11.90 11.69 -8.66
C ALA A 69 -11.99 10.85 -9.94
N SER A 70 -10.87 10.57 -10.61
CA SER A 70 -10.83 9.82 -11.86
C SER A 70 -10.72 8.31 -11.67
N ARG A 71 -10.48 7.82 -10.44
CA ARG A 71 -10.23 6.41 -10.17
C ARG A 71 -11.54 5.64 -10.07
N GLN A 72 -11.65 4.56 -10.82
CA GLN A 72 -12.75 3.59 -10.69
C GLN A 72 -12.68 2.86 -9.35
N ASN A 73 -13.79 2.23 -8.93
CA ASN A 73 -13.80 1.30 -7.79
C ASN A 73 -13.04 0.03 -8.17
N ARG A 74 -11.73 0.14 -8.18
CA ARG A 74 -10.79 -0.89 -8.61
C ARG A 74 -9.59 -0.94 -7.67
N VAL A 75 -9.12 -2.15 -7.38
CA VAL A 75 -7.92 -2.39 -6.58
C VAL A 75 -6.94 -3.28 -7.32
N LEU A 76 -5.66 -3.19 -6.96
CA LEU A 76 -4.61 -4.09 -7.42
C LEU A 76 -4.11 -4.91 -6.24
N ILE A 77 -4.16 -6.24 -6.32
CA ILE A 77 -3.44 -7.13 -5.42
C ILE A 77 -2.03 -7.34 -5.99
N TYR A 78 -1.03 -7.02 -5.16
CA TYR A 78 0.38 -7.23 -5.46
C TYR A 78 0.97 -8.20 -4.45
N SER A 79 1.38 -9.40 -4.90
CA SER A 79 1.83 -10.50 -4.03
C SER A 79 3.21 -11.05 -4.37
N ARG A 80 4.05 -10.26 -5.06
CA ARG A 80 5.41 -10.64 -5.42
C ARG A 80 6.27 -10.87 -4.17
N THR A 81 7.08 -11.92 -4.20
CA THR A 81 8.06 -12.23 -3.17
C THR A 81 9.47 -12.31 -3.75
N ALA A 82 10.44 -11.73 -3.06
CA ALA A 82 11.87 -11.85 -3.34
C ALA A 82 12.61 -12.62 -2.23
N GLY A 83 11.88 -13.26 -1.33
CA GLY A 83 12.37 -14.07 -0.22
C GLY A 83 11.37 -15.17 0.12
N PRO A 84 11.17 -15.47 1.41
CA PRO A 84 10.19 -16.47 1.86
C PRO A 84 8.81 -16.21 1.26
N ARG A 85 8.12 -17.29 0.90
CA ARG A 85 6.79 -17.22 0.31
C ARG A 85 5.79 -17.98 1.16
N HIS A 86 4.73 -17.29 1.57
CA HIS A 86 3.64 -17.90 2.33
C HIS A 86 2.84 -18.86 1.46
N ALA A 87 2.42 -19.97 2.04
CA ALA A 87 1.67 -21.00 1.31
C ALA A 87 0.33 -20.49 0.78
N ASN A 88 -0.33 -19.57 1.50
CA ASN A 88 -1.64 -19.04 1.13
C ASN A 88 -1.66 -18.12 -0.10
N ILE A 89 -0.51 -17.65 -0.57
CA ILE A 89 -0.41 -16.93 -1.84
C ILE A 89 0.01 -17.84 -3.01
N GLY A 90 0.08 -19.16 -2.81
CA GLY A 90 0.25 -20.19 -3.85
C GLY A 90 1.54 -20.11 -4.62
N PRO A 91 1.61 -20.75 -5.79
CA PRO A 91 2.79 -20.71 -6.65
C PRO A 91 3.03 -19.30 -7.21
N ARG A 92 4.25 -19.06 -7.73
CA ARG A 92 4.56 -17.79 -8.40
C ARG A 92 3.74 -17.63 -9.67
N MET A 93 3.33 -16.41 -9.91
CA MET A 93 2.55 -16.04 -11.08
C MET A 93 3.45 -15.77 -12.29
N ALA A 94 2.89 -15.97 -13.48
CA ALA A 94 3.49 -15.47 -14.71
C ALA A 94 3.54 -13.92 -14.71
N ALA A 95 4.43 -13.37 -15.52
CA ALA A 95 4.50 -11.93 -15.73
C ALA A 95 3.21 -11.38 -16.35
N GLY A 96 2.96 -10.09 -16.12
CA GLY A 96 1.80 -9.39 -16.65
C GLY A 96 0.71 -9.16 -15.62
N LEU A 97 -0.37 -8.57 -16.09
CA LEU A 97 -1.56 -8.29 -15.29
C LEU A 97 -2.56 -9.44 -15.42
N ASN A 98 -3.15 -9.83 -14.29
CA ASN A 98 -4.18 -10.88 -14.22
C ASN A 98 -3.74 -12.24 -14.79
N PRO A 99 -2.55 -12.75 -14.48
CA PRO A 99 -2.21 -14.12 -14.84
C PRO A 99 -3.20 -15.10 -14.21
N PRO A 100 -3.38 -16.32 -14.76
CA PRO A 100 -4.34 -17.28 -14.24
C PRO A 100 -4.13 -17.57 -12.74
N LEU A 101 -5.17 -17.43 -11.93
CA LEU A 101 -5.19 -17.90 -10.56
C LEU A 101 -5.50 -19.39 -10.51
N VAL A 102 -4.79 -20.13 -9.66
CA VAL A 102 -5.07 -21.53 -9.37
C VAL A 102 -5.58 -21.66 -7.91
N ALA A 103 -6.08 -22.83 -7.54
CA ALA A 103 -6.64 -23.06 -6.21
C ALA A 103 -5.65 -22.74 -5.06
N GLY A 104 -4.34 -22.90 -5.29
CA GLY A 104 -3.31 -22.54 -4.31
C GLY A 104 -3.17 -21.05 -4.03
N HIS A 105 -3.67 -20.15 -4.90
CA HIS A 105 -3.73 -18.72 -4.65
C HIS A 105 -4.91 -18.37 -3.73
N ILE A 106 -4.92 -18.95 -2.52
CA ILE A 106 -6.05 -18.93 -1.59
C ILE A 106 -6.43 -17.50 -1.23
N ALA A 107 -5.45 -16.71 -0.78
CA ALA A 107 -5.71 -15.35 -0.31
C ALA A 107 -6.12 -14.40 -1.45
N GLN A 108 -5.50 -14.51 -2.64
CA GLN A 108 -5.88 -13.71 -3.81
C GLN A 108 -7.30 -14.04 -4.27
N ASN A 109 -7.64 -15.34 -4.38
CA ASN A 109 -8.98 -15.77 -4.77
C ASN A 109 -10.04 -15.28 -3.79
N ALA A 110 -9.77 -15.37 -2.48
CA ALA A 110 -10.68 -14.91 -1.45
C ALA A 110 -10.91 -13.40 -1.50
N ILE A 111 -9.85 -12.60 -1.45
CA ILE A 111 -9.94 -11.13 -1.50
C ILE A 111 -10.66 -10.69 -2.78
N LYS A 112 -10.30 -11.30 -3.92
CA LYS A 112 -10.97 -11.06 -5.19
C LYS A 112 -12.48 -11.32 -5.08
N GLY A 113 -12.88 -12.51 -4.64
CA GLY A 113 -14.29 -12.88 -4.53
C GLY A 113 -15.07 -11.99 -3.56
N TRP A 114 -14.48 -11.65 -2.40
CA TRP A 114 -15.13 -10.78 -1.42
C TRP A 114 -15.35 -9.35 -1.94
N LEU A 115 -14.38 -8.79 -2.64
CA LEU A 115 -14.49 -7.43 -3.17
C LEU A 115 -15.37 -7.35 -4.41
N GLU A 116 -15.33 -8.34 -5.29
CA GLU A 116 -16.19 -8.41 -6.47
C GLU A 116 -17.66 -8.57 -6.09
N ALA A 117 -17.97 -9.27 -4.99
CA ALA A 117 -19.33 -9.33 -4.43
C ALA A 117 -19.87 -7.95 -4.03
N ASP A 118 -18.99 -7.00 -3.72
CA ASP A 118 -19.31 -5.61 -3.40
C ASP A 118 -19.18 -4.66 -4.62
N GLY A 119 -19.05 -5.19 -5.85
CA GLY A 119 -18.96 -4.42 -7.08
C GLY A 119 -17.60 -3.72 -7.28
N ILE A 120 -16.56 -4.17 -6.61
CA ILE A 120 -15.20 -3.64 -6.74
C ILE A 120 -14.43 -4.50 -7.73
N VAL A 121 -13.85 -3.89 -8.77
CA VAL A 121 -13.02 -4.62 -9.74
C VAL A 121 -11.66 -4.91 -9.12
N VAL A 122 -11.20 -6.16 -9.26
CA VAL A 122 -9.94 -6.60 -8.69
C VAL A 122 -9.00 -7.09 -9.78
N ASP A 123 -7.84 -6.46 -9.87
CA ASP A 123 -6.71 -6.96 -10.64
C ASP A 123 -5.65 -7.54 -9.69
N TRP A 124 -4.78 -8.40 -10.21
CA TRP A 124 -3.67 -8.97 -9.44
C TRP A 124 -2.43 -9.15 -10.31
N THR A 125 -1.26 -9.10 -9.66
CA THR A 125 0.02 -9.30 -10.33
C THR A 125 1.14 -9.59 -9.35
N GLU A 126 2.19 -10.23 -9.84
CA GLU A 126 3.52 -10.27 -9.21
C GLU A 126 4.59 -9.57 -10.09
N ASP A 127 4.17 -9.02 -11.22
CA ASP A 127 5.04 -8.31 -12.15
C ASP A 127 5.18 -6.84 -11.73
N VAL A 128 6.37 -6.48 -11.27
CA VAL A 128 6.66 -5.12 -10.80
C VAL A 128 6.46 -4.05 -11.89
N THR A 129 6.54 -4.42 -13.16
CA THR A 129 6.34 -3.47 -14.27
C THR A 129 4.90 -2.95 -14.34
N GLN A 130 3.94 -3.70 -13.78
CA GLN A 130 2.53 -3.30 -13.71
C GLN A 130 2.28 -2.15 -12.73
N LEU A 131 3.21 -1.88 -11.82
CA LEU A 131 3.13 -0.74 -10.92
C LEU A 131 3.31 0.62 -11.62
N SER A 132 3.79 0.63 -12.84
CA SER A 132 3.87 1.87 -13.65
C SER A 132 2.50 2.50 -13.94
N ASN A 133 1.41 1.78 -13.72
CA ASN A 133 0.04 2.23 -14.03
C ASN A 133 -0.92 2.16 -12.83
N LEU A 134 -0.46 2.61 -11.66
CA LEU A 134 -1.26 2.58 -10.43
C LEU A 134 -2.40 3.60 -10.41
N ASN A 135 -2.36 4.63 -11.24
CA ASN A 135 -3.35 5.71 -11.21
C ASN A 135 -4.80 5.28 -11.49
N ARG A 136 -5.02 4.10 -12.04
CA ARG A 136 -6.36 3.54 -12.27
C ARG A 136 -6.96 2.84 -11.04
N TYR A 137 -6.18 2.66 -9.97
CA TYR A 137 -6.63 1.97 -8.75
C TYR A 137 -6.93 2.95 -7.64
N LYS A 138 -7.97 2.70 -6.87
CA LYS A 138 -8.25 3.41 -5.62
C LYS A 138 -7.36 2.94 -4.48
N ALA A 139 -6.99 1.65 -4.49
CA ALA A 139 -6.02 1.11 -3.55
C ALA A 139 -5.14 0.04 -4.20
N VAL A 140 -3.91 -0.08 -3.71
CA VAL A 140 -3.01 -1.20 -3.94
C VAL A 140 -2.91 -2.02 -2.65
N ILE A 141 -3.04 -3.34 -2.79
CA ILE A 141 -3.00 -4.29 -1.67
C ILE A 141 -1.69 -5.06 -1.77
N PHE A 142 -0.78 -4.82 -0.83
CA PHE A 142 0.41 -5.64 -0.66
C PHE A 142 0.05 -6.84 0.20
N LEU A 143 0.06 -8.03 -0.41
CA LEU A 143 -0.39 -9.27 0.18
C LEU A 143 0.77 -10.24 0.34
N ASN A 144 1.22 -10.45 1.58
CA ASN A 144 2.28 -11.40 1.89
C ASN A 144 3.55 -11.26 1.03
N ASN A 145 3.89 -10.03 0.65
CA ASN A 145 5.15 -9.74 -0.03
C ASN A 145 6.35 -10.10 0.88
N SER A 146 7.53 -10.23 0.31
CA SER A 146 8.73 -10.45 1.09
C SER A 146 9.97 -9.84 0.46
N ARG A 147 10.86 -9.30 1.30
CA ARG A 147 12.15 -8.73 0.91
C ARG A 147 11.98 -7.60 -0.13
N ASP A 148 12.88 -7.51 -1.09
CA ASP A 148 12.87 -6.44 -2.11
C ASP A 148 11.83 -6.73 -3.21
N ALA A 149 10.55 -6.72 -2.86
CA ALA A 149 9.45 -7.08 -3.73
C ALA A 149 9.20 -6.07 -4.87
N LEU A 150 9.74 -4.85 -4.78
CA LEU A 150 9.58 -3.80 -5.78
C LEU A 150 10.71 -3.74 -6.80
N TRP A 151 11.73 -4.58 -6.67
CA TRP A 151 12.83 -4.58 -7.61
C TRP A 151 12.45 -5.28 -8.91
N LYS A 152 12.89 -4.68 -10.01
CA LYS A 152 12.90 -5.34 -11.31
C LYS A 152 14.13 -6.24 -11.38
N HIS A 153 14.05 -7.42 -10.76
CA HIS A 153 15.01 -8.48 -11.07
C HIS A 153 14.78 -8.96 -12.50
N GLY A 154 15.81 -9.49 -13.13
CA GLY A 154 15.69 -10.13 -14.44
C GLY A 154 14.61 -11.24 -14.46
N THR A 155 14.57 -12.04 -15.48
CA THR A 155 13.51 -13.02 -15.74
C THR A 155 13.38 -14.14 -14.70
N ALA A 156 14.40 -14.36 -13.85
CA ALA A 156 14.36 -15.36 -12.79
C ALA A 156 14.34 -14.66 -11.43
N ILE A 157 13.25 -14.84 -10.68
CA ILE A 157 13.21 -14.46 -9.28
C ILE A 157 13.89 -15.60 -8.52
N ASP A 158 15.10 -15.36 -8.04
CA ASP A 158 15.75 -16.30 -7.14
C ASP A 158 15.20 -16.14 -5.72
N PRO A 159 14.50 -17.14 -5.17
CA PRO A 159 13.97 -17.07 -3.82
C PRO A 159 15.06 -17.07 -2.74
N THR A 160 16.28 -17.45 -3.12
CA THR A 160 17.43 -17.51 -2.19
C THR A 160 18.26 -16.24 -2.19
N GLN A 161 17.96 -15.29 -3.08
CA GLN A 161 18.69 -14.03 -3.08
C GLN A 161 18.46 -13.30 -1.76
N ALA A 162 19.55 -13.11 -1.05
CA ALA A 162 19.58 -12.23 0.10
C ALA A 162 19.16 -10.82 -0.30
N VAL A 163 18.63 -10.07 0.65
CA VAL A 163 18.34 -8.66 0.49
C VAL A 163 19.59 -7.96 -0.05
N ASN A 164 19.49 -7.39 -1.24
CA ASN A 164 20.61 -6.61 -1.78
C ASN A 164 20.57 -5.21 -1.16
N THR A 165 21.32 -5.03 -0.10
CA THR A 165 21.38 -3.77 0.65
C THR A 165 22.05 -2.66 -0.15
N SER A 166 22.86 -2.98 -1.17
CA SER A 166 23.61 -1.98 -1.94
C SER A 166 22.74 -1.11 -2.85
N THR A 167 21.57 -1.59 -3.22
CA THR A 167 20.66 -0.88 -4.14
C THR A 167 19.48 -0.23 -3.45
N SER A 168 19.33 -0.41 -2.15
CA SER A 168 18.24 0.19 -1.36
C SER A 168 18.24 1.72 -1.39
N ALA A 169 19.37 2.35 -1.65
CA ALA A 169 19.48 3.79 -1.80
C ALA A 169 18.85 4.31 -3.10
N TYR A 170 18.63 3.43 -4.08
CA TYR A 170 18.08 3.81 -5.38
C TYR A 170 16.61 3.43 -5.45
N LEU A 171 15.78 4.41 -5.77
CA LEU A 171 14.38 4.20 -6.10
C LEU A 171 14.32 3.65 -7.53
N ASP A 172 14.17 2.35 -7.68
CA ASP A 172 13.85 1.76 -8.97
C ASP A 172 12.42 2.15 -9.43
N ALA A 173 12.05 1.79 -10.65
CA ALA A 173 10.79 2.24 -11.24
C ALA A 173 9.56 1.83 -10.41
N GLY A 174 9.58 0.66 -9.77
CA GLY A 174 8.48 0.20 -8.92
C GLY A 174 8.31 1.04 -7.66
N LYS A 175 9.42 1.38 -7.00
CA LYS A 175 9.44 2.23 -5.81
C LYS A 175 9.00 3.65 -6.14
N VAL A 176 9.53 4.22 -7.23
CA VAL A 176 9.12 5.55 -7.70
C VAL A 176 7.62 5.60 -7.98
N SER A 177 7.09 4.60 -8.71
CA SER A 177 5.68 4.54 -9.08
C SER A 177 4.79 4.43 -7.85
N LEU A 178 5.13 3.57 -6.87
CA LEU A 178 4.37 3.44 -5.63
C LEU A 178 4.37 4.76 -4.85
N ARG A 179 5.54 5.39 -4.69
CA ARG A 179 5.66 6.65 -3.95
C ARG A 179 4.84 7.77 -4.59
N GLN A 180 4.92 7.93 -5.91
CA GLN A 180 4.14 8.93 -6.64
C GLN A 180 2.64 8.66 -6.52
N TYR A 181 2.22 7.41 -6.62
CA TYR A 181 0.83 7.00 -6.47
C TYR A 181 0.27 7.33 -5.07
N ILE A 182 1.01 7.00 -4.01
CA ILE A 182 0.62 7.31 -2.63
C ILE A 182 0.54 8.83 -2.45
N ARG A 183 1.57 9.56 -2.87
CA ARG A 183 1.61 11.03 -2.77
C ARG A 183 0.45 11.70 -3.48
N ALA A 184 -0.04 11.14 -4.57
CA ALA A 184 -1.23 11.64 -5.28
C ALA A 184 -2.57 11.25 -4.63
N GLY A 185 -2.58 10.70 -3.42
CA GLY A 185 -3.80 10.29 -2.70
C GLY A 185 -4.20 8.84 -2.90
N GLY A 186 -3.28 7.98 -3.34
CA GLY A 186 -3.54 6.55 -3.49
C GLY A 186 -3.77 5.85 -2.15
N GLY A 187 -4.63 4.81 -2.16
CA GLY A 187 -4.82 3.93 -1.02
C GLY A 187 -3.77 2.81 -0.97
N PHE A 188 -3.28 2.49 0.20
CA PHE A 188 -2.39 1.37 0.46
C PHE A 188 -3.00 0.44 1.50
N VAL A 189 -2.93 -0.85 1.26
CA VAL A 189 -3.31 -1.88 2.23
C VAL A 189 -2.13 -2.84 2.38
N GLY A 190 -1.58 -2.95 3.58
CA GLY A 190 -0.52 -3.90 3.90
C GLY A 190 -1.06 -5.06 4.71
N ILE A 191 -0.86 -6.30 4.24
CA ILE A 191 -1.36 -7.51 4.87
C ILE A 191 -0.19 -8.42 5.23
N HIS A 192 -0.12 -8.81 6.48
CA HIS A 192 0.80 -9.78 7.06
C HIS A 192 2.25 -9.51 6.64
N ASN A 193 2.85 -10.33 5.79
CA ASN A 193 4.27 -10.16 5.46
C ASN A 193 4.58 -8.97 4.54
N ALA A 194 3.60 -8.10 4.23
CA ALA A 194 3.92 -6.77 3.72
C ALA A 194 4.87 -6.01 4.67
N PHE A 195 4.86 -6.35 5.96
CA PHE A 195 5.80 -5.83 6.98
C PHE A 195 7.20 -6.42 6.86
N GLY A 196 7.37 -7.56 6.20
CA GLY A 196 8.65 -8.21 5.90
C GLY A 196 9.24 -7.80 4.55
N THR A 197 8.92 -6.60 4.07
CA THR A 197 9.20 -6.12 2.71
C THR A 197 9.93 -4.79 2.76
N GLU A 198 10.84 -4.54 1.80
CA GLU A 198 11.54 -3.26 1.58
C GLU A 198 12.25 -2.71 2.84
N TYR A 199 12.87 -3.54 3.63
CA TYR A 199 13.55 -3.17 4.89
C TYR A 199 14.56 -2.04 4.77
N ASN A 200 15.15 -1.88 3.59
CA ASN A 200 16.17 -0.87 3.34
C ASN A 200 15.59 0.41 2.70
N TRP A 201 14.28 0.58 2.74
CA TRP A 201 13.62 1.75 2.22
C TRP A 201 12.85 2.49 3.33
N PRO A 202 13.45 3.50 3.99
CA PRO A 202 12.82 4.20 5.11
C PRO A 202 11.43 4.77 4.79
N TRP A 203 11.22 5.25 3.57
CA TRP A 203 9.91 5.75 3.16
C TRP A 203 8.83 4.64 3.27
N TYR A 204 9.16 3.39 2.92
CA TYR A 204 8.22 2.27 3.04
C TYR A 204 7.97 1.88 4.50
N GLU A 205 9.00 1.89 5.35
CA GLU A 205 8.86 1.72 6.79
C GLU A 205 7.89 2.75 7.38
N GLY A 206 8.02 4.02 6.96
CA GLY A 206 7.08 5.09 7.33
C GLY A 206 5.66 4.83 6.83
N LEU A 207 5.48 4.30 5.60
CA LEU A 207 4.19 3.89 5.04
C LEU A 207 3.53 2.78 5.87
N LEU A 208 4.32 1.88 6.45
CA LEU A 208 3.86 0.84 7.38
C LEU A 208 3.54 1.38 8.79
N GLY A 209 3.73 2.67 9.04
CA GLY A 209 3.46 3.28 10.34
C GLY A 209 4.69 3.40 11.24
N ASN A 210 5.91 3.42 10.71
CA ASN A 210 7.18 3.27 11.42
C ASN A 210 7.29 1.85 11.99
N ALA A 211 7.08 0.83 11.16
CA ALA A 211 7.05 -0.56 11.62
C ALA A 211 7.62 -1.51 10.57
N ASN A 212 8.42 -2.47 11.03
CA ASN A 212 8.86 -3.59 10.23
C ASN A 212 8.67 -4.89 11.03
N TYR A 213 8.46 -5.98 10.32
CA TYR A 213 8.53 -7.32 10.92
C TYR A 213 9.94 -7.58 11.47
N TYR A 214 10.01 -7.99 12.72
CA TYR A 214 11.26 -8.41 13.36
C TYR A 214 11.30 -9.93 13.51
N ASP A 215 10.41 -10.50 14.30
CA ASP A 215 10.22 -11.93 14.50
C ASP A 215 8.79 -12.24 14.97
N HIS A 216 8.52 -13.50 15.25
CA HIS A 216 7.26 -13.98 15.83
C HIS A 216 7.47 -15.26 16.61
N GLY A 217 6.51 -15.60 17.46
CA GLY A 217 6.41 -16.92 18.10
C GLY A 217 5.86 -17.98 17.13
N ALA A 218 5.31 -19.05 17.68
CA ALA A 218 4.62 -20.06 16.87
C ALA A 218 3.34 -19.48 16.24
N ASN A 219 2.85 -20.07 15.14
CA ASN A 219 1.49 -19.86 14.67
C ASN A 219 0.53 -20.45 15.70
N GLN A 220 -0.25 -19.60 16.38
CA GLN A 220 -1.00 -19.96 17.58
C GLN A 220 -2.26 -19.12 17.76
N ASN A 221 -3.20 -19.63 18.53
CA ASN A 221 -4.37 -18.85 18.94
C ASN A 221 -3.97 -17.69 19.86
N GLY A 222 -4.67 -16.59 19.71
CA GLY A 222 -4.59 -15.42 20.57
C GLY A 222 -5.92 -14.68 20.54
N THR A 223 -6.21 -13.88 21.56
CA THR A 223 -7.43 -13.07 21.62
C THR A 223 -7.15 -11.66 21.10
N THR A 224 -7.75 -11.28 19.98
CA THR A 224 -7.72 -9.92 19.45
C THR A 224 -8.67 -9.02 20.22
N GLN A 225 -8.34 -7.73 20.27
CA GLN A 225 -9.14 -6.70 20.94
C GLN A 225 -9.30 -5.50 20.04
N VAL A 226 -10.52 -4.99 19.88
CA VAL A 226 -10.79 -3.71 19.24
C VAL A 226 -10.45 -2.60 20.25
N VAL A 227 -9.51 -1.71 19.90
CA VAL A 227 -9.02 -0.67 20.82
C VAL A 227 -9.49 0.73 20.43
N ALA A 228 -10.03 0.90 19.23
CA ALA A 228 -10.62 2.16 18.80
C ALA A 228 -11.77 1.93 17.81
N PRO A 229 -12.83 2.76 17.88
CA PRO A 229 -13.90 2.73 16.89
C PRO A 229 -13.37 3.26 15.55
N ASP A 230 -13.73 2.55 14.47
CA ASP A 230 -13.38 2.91 13.09
C ASP A 230 -14.36 2.21 12.13
N PRO A 231 -14.66 2.76 10.96
CA PRO A 231 -15.47 2.06 9.97
C PRO A 231 -14.96 0.65 9.64
N SER A 232 -13.65 0.43 9.69
CA SER A 232 -13.04 -0.88 9.42
C SER A 232 -13.20 -1.89 10.57
N THR A 233 -13.55 -1.43 11.77
CA THR A 233 -13.82 -2.28 12.95
C THR A 233 -15.29 -2.28 13.37
N ALA A 234 -16.13 -1.54 12.64
CA ALA A 234 -17.56 -1.44 12.96
C ALA A 234 -18.26 -2.80 12.89
N GLY A 235 -19.03 -3.14 13.94
CA GLY A 235 -19.75 -4.41 14.02
C GLY A 235 -18.90 -5.61 14.42
N LEU A 236 -17.60 -5.45 14.64
CA LEU A 236 -16.78 -6.50 15.24
C LEU A 236 -17.06 -6.61 16.74
N PRO A 237 -17.03 -7.83 17.32
CA PRO A 237 -17.02 -7.97 18.76
C PRO A 237 -15.79 -7.30 19.36
N MET A 238 -15.88 -6.80 20.59
CA MET A 238 -14.76 -6.14 21.26
C MET A 238 -13.56 -7.07 21.46
N ARG A 239 -13.81 -8.37 21.59
CA ARG A 239 -12.78 -9.42 21.70
C ARG A 239 -13.23 -10.63 20.89
N TRP A 240 -12.27 -11.26 20.19
CA TRP A 240 -12.49 -12.49 19.43
C TRP A 240 -11.20 -13.26 19.25
N ASP A 241 -11.31 -14.58 19.25
CA ASP A 241 -10.14 -15.44 19.08
C ASP A 241 -9.74 -15.50 17.59
N PHE A 242 -8.44 -15.46 17.36
CA PHE A 242 -7.85 -15.61 16.03
C PHE A 242 -6.58 -16.44 16.15
N ARG A 243 -6.18 -17.06 15.06
CA ARG A 243 -4.92 -17.80 14.98
C ARG A 243 -4.02 -17.12 13.96
N ASP A 244 -2.77 -16.82 14.38
CA ASP A 244 -1.79 -16.21 13.48
C ASP A 244 -0.35 -16.38 14.01
N GLU A 245 0.62 -15.94 13.19
CA GLU A 245 1.95 -15.56 13.62
C GLU A 245 1.89 -14.12 14.14
N TRP A 246 1.93 -13.95 15.45
CA TRP A 246 1.83 -12.63 16.07
C TRP A 246 3.17 -11.90 15.94
N TYR A 247 3.25 -10.96 15.01
CA TYR A 247 4.49 -10.27 14.65
C TYR A 247 4.96 -9.30 15.73
N ASN A 248 6.18 -9.50 16.19
CA ASN A 248 6.93 -8.47 16.91
C ASN A 248 7.47 -7.47 15.90
N LEU A 249 7.33 -6.19 16.20
CA LEU A 249 7.61 -5.10 15.28
C LEU A 249 8.78 -4.25 15.79
N VAL A 250 9.77 -4.02 14.94
CA VAL A 250 10.90 -3.13 15.22
C VAL A 250 11.21 -2.33 13.96
N PRO A 251 11.07 -0.99 13.99
CA PRO A 251 10.60 -0.17 15.11
C PRO A 251 9.12 -0.40 15.44
N TYR A 252 8.70 0.12 16.60
CA TYR A 252 7.31 0.06 17.06
C TYR A 252 6.45 1.13 16.35
N PRO A 253 5.21 0.82 15.94
CA PRO A 253 4.36 1.77 15.23
C PRO A 253 4.12 3.08 16.00
N THR A 254 4.23 4.20 15.32
CA THR A 254 4.04 5.54 15.88
C THR A 254 3.21 6.43 14.97
N LYS A 255 2.57 7.45 15.54
CA LYS A 255 1.73 8.41 14.79
C LYS A 255 0.62 7.73 13.96
N VAL A 256 0.09 6.61 14.44
CA VAL A 256 -0.97 5.84 13.80
C VAL A 256 -2.20 5.79 14.71
N LYS A 257 -3.37 5.49 14.15
CA LYS A 257 -4.54 5.08 14.92
C LYS A 257 -4.52 3.58 15.04
N PHE A 258 -4.25 3.06 16.22
CA PHE A 258 -4.37 1.65 16.51
C PHE A 258 -5.85 1.24 16.51
N LEU A 259 -6.15 0.14 15.84
CA LEU A 259 -7.49 -0.39 15.66
C LEU A 259 -7.69 -1.70 16.42
N LEU A 260 -6.72 -2.61 16.29
CA LEU A 260 -6.70 -3.88 17.01
C LEU A 260 -5.35 -4.15 17.64
N THR A 261 -5.41 -4.84 18.78
CA THR A 261 -4.27 -5.43 19.47
C THR A 261 -4.53 -6.93 19.69
N VAL A 262 -3.47 -7.70 20.01
CA VAL A 262 -3.62 -9.03 20.60
C VAL A 262 -3.30 -8.96 22.08
N ASP A 263 -4.04 -9.70 22.88
CA ASP A 263 -3.76 -9.90 24.31
C ASP A 263 -2.64 -10.93 24.47
N GLU A 264 -1.42 -10.46 24.71
CA GLU A 264 -0.25 -11.35 24.84
C GLU A 264 -0.37 -12.38 25.98
N ASN A 265 -1.24 -12.16 26.97
CA ASN A 265 -1.47 -13.15 28.03
C ASN A 265 -2.18 -14.40 27.49
N THR A 266 -2.79 -14.32 26.31
CA THR A 266 -3.42 -15.47 25.65
C THR A 266 -2.47 -16.23 24.72
N LEU A 267 -1.24 -15.73 24.51
CA LEU A 267 -0.24 -16.36 23.66
C LEU A 267 0.58 -17.39 24.44
N ALA A 268 0.66 -18.60 23.89
CA ALA A 268 1.45 -19.69 24.51
C ALA A 268 2.96 -19.48 24.35
N THR A 269 3.39 -18.88 23.23
CA THR A 269 4.82 -18.70 22.94
C THR A 269 5.08 -17.29 22.40
N ARG A 270 6.25 -16.76 22.79
CA ARG A 270 6.84 -15.54 22.22
C ARG A 270 8.22 -15.86 21.69
N ARG A 271 8.70 -15.05 20.75
CA ARG A 271 10.08 -15.18 20.29
C ARG A 271 11.05 -14.80 21.43
N THR A 272 12.11 -15.58 21.60
CA THR A 272 13.08 -15.32 22.65
C THR A 272 13.98 -14.12 22.40
N THR A 273 14.13 -13.70 21.14
CA THR A 273 14.94 -12.56 20.71
C THR A 273 14.22 -11.21 20.86
N HIS A 274 12.88 -11.23 20.90
CA HIS A 274 12.06 -10.07 21.21
C HIS A 274 11.11 -10.40 22.35
N PRO A 275 11.00 -9.54 23.39
CA PRO A 275 10.20 -9.84 24.58
C PRO A 275 8.69 -9.78 24.36
N GLY A 276 8.23 -9.43 23.16
CA GLY A 276 6.85 -9.06 22.87
C GLY A 276 6.62 -7.56 23.09
N HIS A 277 5.37 -7.13 23.01
CA HIS A 277 4.96 -5.73 23.20
C HIS A 277 4.14 -5.53 24.49
N GLY A 278 3.99 -6.58 25.29
CA GLY A 278 3.32 -6.54 26.59
C GLY A 278 1.83 -6.24 26.46
N MET A 279 1.34 -5.29 27.26
CA MET A 279 -0.10 -4.99 27.34
C MET A 279 -0.69 -4.37 26.07
N PHE A 280 0.13 -3.88 25.17
CA PHE A 280 -0.34 -3.22 23.94
C PHE A 280 0.46 -3.74 22.73
N HIS A 281 0.04 -4.89 22.23
CA HIS A 281 0.63 -5.51 21.05
C HIS A 281 -0.23 -5.22 19.81
N PRO A 282 0.12 -4.21 19.01
CA PRO A 282 -0.71 -3.79 17.88
C PRO A 282 -0.67 -4.80 16.75
N VAL A 283 -1.83 -5.06 16.14
CA VAL A 283 -1.95 -5.95 14.98
C VAL A 283 -2.66 -5.32 13.80
N THR A 284 -3.40 -4.21 14.01
CA THR A 284 -4.05 -3.47 12.92
C THR A 284 -4.10 -1.99 13.25
N TRP A 285 -3.80 -1.14 12.25
CA TRP A 285 -3.83 0.33 12.38
C TRP A 285 -4.01 1.02 11.04
N CYS A 286 -4.23 2.34 11.10
CA CYS A 286 -4.30 3.19 9.93
C CYS A 286 -3.57 4.52 10.14
N GLN A 287 -3.18 5.14 9.04
CA GLN A 287 -2.63 6.50 9.01
C GLN A 287 -2.82 7.14 7.64
N TYR A 288 -2.82 8.46 7.59
CA TYR A 288 -2.44 9.19 6.39
C TYR A 288 -0.93 9.20 6.27
N TYR A 289 -0.39 9.07 5.08
CA TYR A 289 1.05 9.04 4.85
C TYR A 289 1.40 9.61 3.48
N ASP A 290 2.24 10.66 3.46
CA ASP A 290 2.77 11.29 2.23
C ASP A 290 1.68 11.55 1.16
N GLY A 291 0.50 11.98 1.60
CA GLY A 291 -0.66 12.25 0.74
C GLY A 291 -1.66 11.11 0.60
N GLY A 292 -1.30 9.87 0.91
CA GLY A 292 -2.16 8.70 0.75
C GLY A 292 -2.83 8.22 2.04
N ARG A 293 -3.61 7.14 1.91
CA ARG A 293 -4.26 6.41 3.00
C ARG A 293 -3.60 5.06 3.16
N ALA A 294 -3.10 4.72 4.34
CA ALA A 294 -2.51 3.41 4.63
C ALA A 294 -3.30 2.70 5.73
N TRP A 295 -3.91 1.58 5.38
CA TRP A 295 -4.57 0.65 6.31
C TRP A 295 -3.74 -0.64 6.38
N LEU A 296 -3.43 -1.11 7.58
CA LEU A 296 -2.35 -2.03 7.82
C LEU A 296 -2.76 -3.10 8.83
N THR A 297 -2.46 -4.36 8.54
CA THR A 297 -2.66 -5.46 9.47
C THR A 297 -1.54 -6.49 9.38
N THR A 298 -1.03 -6.92 10.54
CA THR A 298 -0.05 -8.02 10.62
C THR A 298 -0.72 -9.39 10.52
N LEU A 299 -2.05 -9.46 10.56
CA LEU A 299 -2.81 -10.71 10.44
C LEU A 299 -2.86 -11.20 9.00
N GLY A 300 -2.95 -12.53 8.80
CA GLY A 300 -3.15 -13.13 7.48
C GLY A 300 -2.16 -14.22 7.09
N HIS A 301 -1.53 -14.90 8.06
CA HIS A 301 -0.62 -16.02 7.80
C HIS A 301 -1.34 -17.26 7.26
N ASP A 302 -2.43 -17.67 7.93
CA ASP A 302 -3.06 -18.95 7.66
C ASP A 302 -4.05 -18.88 6.48
N GLY A 303 -3.92 -19.80 5.53
CA GLY A 303 -4.84 -19.88 4.37
C GLY A 303 -6.29 -20.12 4.78
N GLN A 304 -6.55 -20.81 5.89
CA GLN A 304 -7.90 -21.08 6.37
C GLN A 304 -8.63 -19.80 6.83
N ALA A 305 -7.91 -18.75 7.20
CA ALA A 305 -8.49 -17.45 7.50
C ALA A 305 -9.17 -16.82 6.27
N PHE A 306 -8.76 -17.22 5.07
CA PHE A 306 -9.31 -16.73 3.80
C PHE A 306 -10.40 -17.65 3.20
N VAL A 307 -10.77 -18.75 3.86
CA VAL A 307 -11.77 -19.69 3.37
C VAL A 307 -13.08 -19.52 4.14
N ASP A 308 -14.11 -19.03 3.45
CA ASP A 308 -15.43 -18.82 4.04
C ASP A 308 -16.00 -20.15 4.59
N GLY A 309 -16.43 -20.14 5.84
CA GLY A 309 -17.00 -21.31 6.50
C GLY A 309 -15.99 -22.40 6.85
N SER A 310 -14.69 -22.13 6.85
CA SER A 310 -13.64 -23.09 7.20
C SER A 310 -13.69 -23.58 8.65
N GLY A 311 -14.41 -22.90 9.53
CA GLY A 311 -14.35 -23.13 10.98
C GLY A 311 -13.10 -22.58 11.64
N PHE A 312 -12.26 -21.87 10.90
CA PHE A 312 -11.06 -21.24 11.44
C PHE A 312 -11.43 -20.15 12.47
N PRO A 313 -10.78 -20.11 13.64
CA PRO A 313 -11.09 -19.12 14.67
C PRO A 313 -11.07 -17.69 14.11
N GLY A 314 -12.17 -16.94 14.27
CA GLY A 314 -12.24 -15.54 13.85
C GLY A 314 -12.25 -15.28 12.36
N GLN A 315 -12.46 -16.29 11.51
CA GLN A 315 -12.46 -16.13 10.04
C GLN A 315 -13.45 -15.06 9.56
N ALA A 316 -14.68 -15.08 10.07
CA ALA A 316 -15.71 -14.12 9.67
C ALA A 316 -15.34 -12.68 10.09
N GLN A 317 -14.78 -12.51 11.29
CA GLN A 317 -14.30 -11.23 11.80
C GLN A 317 -13.12 -10.71 10.98
N PHE A 318 -12.17 -11.58 10.64
CA PHE A 318 -11.04 -11.25 9.79
C PHE A 318 -11.49 -10.79 8.40
N LYS A 319 -12.39 -11.53 7.75
CA LYS A 319 -12.98 -11.15 6.46
C LYS A 319 -13.65 -9.78 6.55
N GLN A 320 -14.53 -9.58 7.53
CA GLN A 320 -15.24 -8.32 7.74
C GLN A 320 -14.27 -7.15 7.91
N MET A 321 -13.29 -7.29 8.80
CA MET A 321 -12.26 -6.29 9.06
C MET A 321 -11.45 -5.97 7.79
N LEU A 322 -10.98 -6.99 7.09
CA LEU A 322 -10.15 -6.82 5.92
C LEU A 322 -10.89 -6.12 4.76
N VAL A 323 -12.10 -6.56 4.44
CA VAL A 323 -12.93 -5.94 3.40
C VAL A 323 -13.26 -4.49 3.76
N SER A 324 -13.62 -4.22 5.02
CA SER A 324 -13.91 -2.86 5.48
C SER A 324 -12.66 -1.97 5.49
N GLY A 325 -11.50 -2.50 5.85
CA GLY A 325 -10.22 -1.80 5.79
C GLY A 325 -9.80 -1.44 4.36
N ILE A 326 -9.98 -2.36 3.41
CA ILE A 326 -9.73 -2.10 1.99
C ILE A 326 -10.66 -0.98 1.48
N LYS A 327 -11.97 -1.06 1.77
CA LYS A 327 -12.94 -0.01 1.40
C LYS A 327 -12.58 1.34 2.00
N SER A 328 -12.11 1.36 3.25
CA SER A 328 -11.68 2.57 3.93
C SER A 328 -10.43 3.17 3.25
N ALA A 329 -9.41 2.37 2.94
CA ALA A 329 -8.24 2.82 2.19
C ALA A 329 -8.60 3.32 0.77
N MET A 330 -9.60 2.72 0.12
CA MET A 330 -10.15 3.19 -1.16
C MET A 330 -10.89 4.54 -1.03
N GLY A 331 -11.25 4.97 0.18
CA GLY A 331 -12.09 6.14 0.42
C GLY A 331 -13.57 5.92 0.10
N LEU A 332 -14.05 4.69 0.13
CA LEU A 332 -15.47 4.35 -0.01
C LEU A 332 -16.22 4.49 1.32
N THR A 333 -15.51 4.46 2.41
CA THR A 333 -15.99 4.75 3.77
C THR A 333 -15.05 5.78 4.42
N PRO A 334 -15.45 6.47 5.49
CA PRO A 334 -14.55 7.36 6.22
C PRO A 334 -13.27 6.62 6.62
N PHE A 335 -12.13 7.31 6.50
CA PHE A 335 -10.82 6.72 6.72
C PHE A 335 -10.19 7.23 8.00
N CYS A 336 -9.72 6.32 8.87
CA CYS A 336 -8.90 6.62 10.03
C CYS A 336 -9.50 7.73 10.92
N THR A 337 -10.82 7.72 11.09
CA THR A 337 -11.57 8.76 11.81
C THR A 337 -11.15 8.83 13.28
N ARG A 338 -11.15 10.04 13.85
CA ARG A 338 -10.84 10.27 15.28
C ARG A 338 -11.94 9.74 16.18
#